data_c60a235615dc41317c0dffcf0e88936a
#
_entry.id   c60a235615dc41317c0dffcf0e88936a
#
_cell.length_a   1.000
_cell.length_b   1.000
_cell.length_c   1.000
_cell.angle_alpha   90.00
_cell.angle_beta   90.00
_cell.angle_gamma   90.00
#
_symmetry.space_group_name_H-M   'P 1'
#
loop_
_entity.id
_entity.type
_entity.pdbx_description
1 polymer ?
#
loop_
_entity_poly.entity_id
_entity_poly.type
_entity_poly.pdbx_seq_one_letter_code
_entity_poly.pdbx_strand_id
1 'polypeptide(L)'
;APNEFAQAWREHSALGKECRNVQDKVLGVKQCTSVLSMGLVNALSGIHADADGVNLLQIRDLQVASDIWHDPETQAIMKPDELRVFDRYVRDFTMVAQENILVAGAPGQAVLVGFLRQVPAGHESNLRKALSDFSDWNFGQRLVMNWVQEGQPEGYNFDAIVEWWFEDTNQLIERLSPTAVQIQLQTALDNLCHLQSSVFMATQVTHQRP
;
A
#
# COMPACT_ATOMS: atom_id res chain seq x y z
N ALA A 1 -11.03 15.47 -10.55
CA ALA A 1 -11.35 14.15 -11.18
C ALA A 1 -10.17 13.19 -10.95
N PRO A 2 -10.34 11.83 -11.02
CA PRO A 2 -9.26 10.87 -10.76
C PRO A 2 -7.98 11.11 -11.57
N ASN A 3 -8.11 11.53 -12.82
CA ASN A 3 -6.96 11.87 -13.67
C ASN A 3 -6.21 13.12 -13.21
N GLU A 4 -6.91 14.09 -12.64
CA GLU A 4 -6.30 15.31 -12.08
C GLU A 4 -5.50 15.00 -10.82
N PHE A 5 -6.03 14.10 -9.96
CA PHE A 5 -5.30 13.62 -8.79
C PHE A 5 -4.01 12.92 -9.17
N ALA A 6 -4.05 11.95 -10.07
CA ALA A 6 -2.87 11.21 -10.50
C ALA A 6 -1.80 12.12 -11.12
N GLN A 7 -2.20 13.16 -11.85
CA GLN A 7 -1.26 14.16 -12.39
C GLN A 7 -0.67 15.02 -11.27
N ALA A 8 -1.50 15.61 -10.41
CA ALA A 8 -1.05 16.43 -9.29
C ALA A 8 -0.10 15.66 -8.37
N TRP A 9 -0.38 14.37 -8.14
CA TRP A 9 0.45 13.49 -7.33
C TRP A 9 1.82 13.21 -7.98
N ARG A 10 1.88 13.02 -9.30
CA ARG A 10 3.16 12.90 -10.04
C ARG A 10 3.99 14.17 -9.95
N GLU A 11 3.35 15.34 -10.10
CA GLU A 11 3.99 16.65 -9.97
C GLU A 11 4.59 16.83 -8.58
N HIS A 12 3.81 16.52 -7.53
CA HIS A 12 4.29 16.52 -6.15
C HIS A 12 5.49 15.60 -5.95
N SER A 13 5.43 14.37 -6.45
CA SER A 13 6.55 13.43 -6.37
C SER A 13 7.80 13.93 -7.08
N ALA A 14 7.64 14.73 -8.15
CA ALA A 14 8.77 15.29 -8.88
C ALA A 14 9.56 16.32 -8.06
N LEU A 15 8.91 17.03 -7.12
CA LEU A 15 9.58 17.95 -6.19
C LEU A 15 10.63 17.24 -5.32
N GLY A 16 10.42 15.95 -5.02
CA GLY A 16 11.39 15.14 -4.30
C GLY A 16 12.77 15.05 -4.97
N LYS A 17 12.84 15.33 -6.28
CA LYS A 17 14.12 15.42 -7.02
C LYS A 17 14.91 16.67 -6.69
N GLU A 18 14.26 17.68 -6.13
CA GLU A 18 14.89 18.93 -5.71
C GLU A 18 15.45 18.82 -4.28
N CYS A 19 15.00 17.81 -3.51
CA CYS A 19 15.43 17.57 -2.15
C CYS A 19 16.57 16.55 -2.12
N ARG A 20 17.80 16.95 -1.80
CA ARG A 20 18.96 16.05 -1.73
C ARG A 20 18.73 14.92 -0.75
N ASN A 21 18.15 15.24 0.39
CA ASN A 21 17.88 14.27 1.45
C ASN A 21 16.89 13.19 1.02
N VAL A 22 15.88 13.55 0.21
CA VAL A 22 14.95 12.58 -0.39
C VAL A 22 15.64 11.70 -1.41
N GLN A 23 16.48 12.27 -2.28
CA GLN A 23 17.21 11.51 -3.30
C GLN A 23 18.15 10.47 -2.69
N ASP A 24 18.85 10.82 -1.62
CA ASP A 24 19.81 9.93 -0.97
C ASP A 24 19.14 8.81 -0.15
N LYS A 25 17.90 8.99 0.24
CA LYS A 25 17.20 8.15 1.22
C LYS A 25 16.08 7.31 0.64
N VAL A 26 15.40 7.79 -0.39
CA VAL A 26 14.29 7.09 -1.06
C VAL A 26 14.85 6.28 -2.23
N LEU A 27 14.81 4.95 -2.09
CA LEU A 27 15.32 3.99 -3.05
C LEU A 27 14.32 3.66 -4.16
N GLY A 28 13.03 3.91 -3.92
CA GLY A 28 11.99 3.66 -4.90
C GLY A 28 10.65 4.26 -4.48
N VAL A 29 9.88 4.63 -5.48
CA VAL A 29 8.52 5.18 -5.34
C VAL A 29 7.60 4.48 -6.31
N LYS A 30 6.44 4.01 -5.83
CA LYS A 30 5.33 3.56 -6.67
C LYS A 30 4.05 4.26 -6.23
N GLN A 31 3.47 5.05 -7.11
CA GLN A 31 2.15 5.64 -6.90
C GLN A 31 1.09 4.71 -7.50
N CYS A 32 0.27 4.16 -6.64
CA CYS A 32 -0.75 3.18 -6.97
C CYS A 32 -2.12 3.84 -6.83
N THR A 33 -2.75 4.20 -7.94
CA THR A 33 -4.06 4.87 -7.96
C THR A 33 -5.18 3.84 -7.88
N SER A 34 -6.22 4.12 -7.12
CA SER A 34 -7.40 3.27 -6.98
C SER A 34 -8.09 2.99 -8.32
N VAL A 35 -8.50 1.73 -8.54
CA VAL A 35 -9.23 1.28 -9.74
C VAL A 35 -10.68 0.91 -9.43
N LEU A 36 -11.27 1.46 -8.38
CA LEU A 36 -12.63 1.16 -7.90
C LEU A 36 -13.74 1.40 -8.93
N SER A 37 -13.52 2.27 -9.92
CA SER A 37 -14.48 2.51 -11.00
C SER A 37 -14.69 1.32 -11.95
N MET A 38 -13.93 0.25 -11.77
CA MET A 38 -13.96 -0.93 -12.66
C MET A 38 -14.88 -2.06 -12.17
N GLY A 39 -15.82 -1.81 -11.26
CA GLY A 39 -16.81 -2.80 -10.82
C GLY A 39 -16.37 -3.78 -9.73
N LEU A 40 -15.19 -3.56 -9.12
CA LEU A 40 -14.67 -4.38 -8.02
C LEU A 40 -15.23 -4.02 -6.63
N VAL A 41 -16.08 -3.02 -6.54
CA VAL A 41 -16.56 -2.41 -5.28
C VAL A 41 -17.24 -3.41 -4.33
N ASN A 42 -17.73 -4.53 -4.84
CA ASN A 42 -18.44 -5.54 -4.04
C ASN A 42 -17.63 -6.83 -3.82
N ALA A 43 -16.38 -6.86 -4.26
CA ALA A 43 -15.61 -8.10 -4.29
C ALA A 43 -15.09 -8.54 -2.92
N LEU A 44 -14.76 -7.61 -2.03
CA LEU A 44 -14.36 -7.87 -0.65
C LEU A 44 -15.13 -6.92 0.27
N SER A 45 -15.71 -7.44 1.36
CA SER A 45 -16.19 -6.57 2.43
C SER A 45 -14.99 -5.79 2.97
N GLY A 46 -15.03 -4.46 2.87
CA GLY A 46 -13.90 -3.59 3.29
C GLY A 46 -13.06 -2.98 2.16
N ILE A 47 -13.40 -3.19 0.87
CA ILE A 47 -12.82 -2.34 -0.19
C ILE A 47 -13.32 -0.92 0.03
N HIS A 48 -12.41 -0.03 0.37
CA HIS A 48 -12.71 1.39 0.59
C HIS A 48 -12.70 2.18 -0.72
N ALA A 49 -13.81 2.92 -0.92
CA ALA A 49 -13.95 3.87 -2.03
C ALA A 49 -13.37 5.25 -1.70
N ASP A 50 -13.02 5.50 -0.44
CA ASP A 50 -12.75 6.85 0.08
C ASP A 50 -11.27 7.27 -0.04
N ALA A 51 -10.40 6.39 -0.54
CA ALA A 51 -9.00 6.73 -0.76
C ALA A 51 -8.64 6.64 -2.25
N ASP A 52 -7.98 7.67 -2.77
CA ASP A 52 -7.61 7.78 -4.18
C ASP A 52 -6.43 6.89 -4.58
N GLY A 53 -5.63 6.42 -3.61
CA GLY A 53 -4.49 5.57 -3.90
C GLY A 53 -3.57 5.29 -2.71
N VAL A 54 -2.51 4.54 -2.97
CA VAL A 54 -1.45 4.19 -2.02
C VAL A 54 -0.09 4.54 -2.62
N ASN A 55 0.75 5.21 -1.84
CA ASN A 55 2.14 5.45 -2.20
C ASN A 55 3.04 4.45 -1.49
N LEU A 56 3.72 3.61 -2.25
CA LEU A 56 4.70 2.66 -1.74
C LEU A 56 6.09 3.27 -1.90
N LEU A 57 6.69 3.63 -0.77
CA LEU A 57 8.04 4.18 -0.70
C LEU A 57 9.00 3.13 -0.17
N GLN A 58 10.03 2.81 -0.93
CA GLN A 58 11.16 2.05 -0.43
C GLN A 58 12.21 3.02 0.09
N ILE A 59 12.52 2.93 1.38
CA ILE A 59 13.52 3.76 2.04
C ILE A 59 14.72 2.94 2.47
N ARG A 60 15.88 3.60 2.61
CA ARG A 60 17.15 2.93 2.89
C ARG A 60 17.20 2.21 4.22
N ASP A 61 16.66 2.82 5.26
CA ASP A 61 16.64 2.29 6.62
C ASP A 61 15.57 2.98 7.48
N LEU A 62 15.30 2.43 8.67
CA LEU A 62 14.27 2.94 9.57
C LEU A 62 14.54 4.37 10.08
N GLN A 63 15.81 4.73 10.33
CA GLN A 63 16.17 6.06 10.80
C GLN A 63 15.80 7.13 9.76
N VAL A 64 15.97 6.80 8.48
CA VAL A 64 15.59 7.65 7.36
C VAL A 64 14.11 8.02 7.38
N ALA A 65 13.23 7.10 7.77
CA ALA A 65 11.80 7.37 7.84
C ALA A 65 11.47 8.52 8.79
N SER A 66 12.16 8.58 9.94
CA SER A 66 12.02 9.69 10.89
C SER A 66 12.65 10.98 10.37
N ASP A 67 13.84 10.89 9.78
CA ASP A 67 14.63 12.06 9.37
C ASP A 67 13.97 12.85 8.23
N ILE A 68 13.33 12.18 7.28
CA ILE A 68 12.70 12.83 6.12
C ILE A 68 11.68 13.89 6.56
N TRP A 69 10.89 13.59 7.59
CA TRP A 69 9.85 14.52 8.08
C TRP A 69 10.39 15.72 8.85
N HIS A 70 11.65 15.67 9.30
CA HIS A 70 12.29 16.73 10.08
C HIS A 70 13.33 17.50 9.28
N ASP A 71 13.64 17.07 8.06
CA ASP A 71 14.61 17.73 7.21
C ASP A 71 14.12 19.11 6.74
N PRO A 72 14.87 20.21 7.02
CA PRO A 72 14.42 21.56 6.67
C PRO A 72 14.25 21.79 5.17
N GLU A 73 15.08 21.17 4.31
CA GLU A 73 14.99 21.30 2.85
C GLU A 73 13.70 20.61 2.36
N THR A 74 13.43 19.39 2.83
CA THR A 74 12.21 18.66 2.50
C THR A 74 10.96 19.40 2.96
N GLN A 75 10.98 19.95 4.18
CA GLN A 75 9.86 20.74 4.69
C GLN A 75 9.62 22.03 3.88
N ALA A 76 10.68 22.69 3.43
CA ALA A 76 10.55 23.92 2.65
C ALA A 76 10.03 23.68 1.22
N ILE A 77 10.37 22.56 0.59
CA ILE A 77 10.04 22.25 -0.80
C ILE A 77 8.76 21.45 -0.93
N MET A 78 8.61 20.35 -0.16
CA MET A 78 7.50 19.40 -0.31
C MET A 78 6.23 19.85 0.40
N LYS A 79 6.35 20.27 1.65
CA LYS A 79 5.19 20.55 2.51
C LYS A 79 4.22 21.60 1.99
N PRO A 80 4.66 22.72 1.36
CA PRO A 80 3.72 23.70 0.80
C PRO A 80 2.82 23.13 -0.30
N ASP A 81 3.29 22.11 -1.02
CA ASP A 81 2.56 21.48 -2.11
C ASP A 81 1.63 20.33 -1.64
N GLU A 82 1.86 19.78 -0.44
CA GLU A 82 1.07 18.65 0.06
C GLU A 82 -0.44 18.93 0.06
N LEU A 83 -0.87 20.10 0.56
CA LEU A 83 -2.30 20.46 0.64
C LEU A 83 -2.93 20.82 -0.72
N ARG A 84 -2.15 20.93 -1.79
CA ARG A 84 -2.66 21.00 -3.16
C ARG A 84 -3.10 19.62 -3.67
N VAL A 85 -2.46 18.57 -3.19
CA VAL A 85 -2.62 17.19 -3.67
C VAL A 85 -3.45 16.35 -2.71
N PHE A 86 -3.27 16.52 -1.40
CA PHE A 86 -3.87 15.72 -0.34
C PHE A 86 -4.77 16.59 0.54
N ASP A 87 -5.70 15.95 1.24
CA ASP A 87 -6.62 16.61 2.19
C ASP A 87 -5.92 16.97 3.52
N ARG A 88 -4.70 16.43 3.75
CA ARG A 88 -3.89 16.64 4.96
C ARG A 88 -2.40 16.50 4.66
N TYR A 89 -1.56 16.80 5.63
CA TYR A 89 -0.11 16.62 5.48
C TYR A 89 0.28 15.15 5.40
N VAL A 90 1.25 14.84 4.53
CA VAL A 90 1.69 13.46 4.24
C VAL A 90 2.12 12.71 5.51
N ARG A 91 2.78 13.38 6.46
CA ARG A 91 3.17 12.77 7.74
C ARG A 91 1.98 12.26 8.57
N ASP A 92 0.79 12.85 8.38
CA ASP A 92 -0.39 12.56 9.19
C ASP A 92 -1.13 11.27 8.73
N PHE A 93 -0.68 10.66 7.61
CA PHE A 93 -1.20 9.40 7.10
C PHE A 93 -0.10 8.44 6.59
N THR A 94 1.18 8.76 6.78
CA THR A 94 2.28 7.87 6.39
C THR A 94 2.56 6.85 7.48
N MET A 95 2.57 5.58 7.10
CA MET A 95 2.98 4.47 7.95
C MET A 95 4.36 3.97 7.57
N VAL A 96 5.13 3.58 8.56
CA VAL A 96 6.44 2.93 8.38
C VAL A 96 6.29 1.45 8.66
N ALA A 97 6.82 0.62 7.76
CA ALA A 97 6.71 -0.82 7.90
C ALA A 97 8.01 -1.54 7.48
N GLN A 98 8.22 -2.73 8.01
CA GLN A 98 9.33 -3.60 7.63
C GLN A 98 8.86 -4.60 6.57
N GLU A 99 9.47 -4.54 5.39
CA GLU A 99 9.16 -5.40 4.26
C GLU A 99 9.61 -6.86 4.48
N ASN A 100 8.74 -7.81 4.13
CA ASN A 100 9.03 -9.24 4.02
C ASN A 100 8.44 -9.77 2.72
N ILE A 101 9.28 -10.23 1.81
CA ILE A 101 8.85 -10.87 0.57
C ILE A 101 8.52 -12.33 0.86
N LEU A 102 7.24 -12.72 0.73
CA LEU A 102 6.77 -14.09 0.94
C LEU A 102 6.83 -14.91 -0.34
N VAL A 103 6.43 -14.32 -1.47
CA VAL A 103 6.54 -14.93 -2.80
C VAL A 103 7.35 -14.00 -3.67
N ALA A 104 8.52 -14.48 -4.10
CA ALA A 104 9.38 -13.74 -5.00
C ALA A 104 8.82 -13.76 -6.43
N GLY A 105 8.69 -12.59 -7.04
CA GLY A 105 8.24 -12.41 -8.42
C GLY A 105 8.47 -10.98 -8.85
N ALA A 106 8.30 -10.69 -10.12
CA ALA A 106 8.36 -9.33 -10.61
C ALA A 106 7.18 -8.52 -10.03
N PRO A 107 7.39 -7.28 -9.58
CA PRO A 107 6.28 -6.38 -9.32
C PRO A 107 5.58 -6.11 -10.65
N GLY A 108 4.25 -6.27 -10.68
CA GLY A 108 3.44 -5.96 -11.86
C GLY A 108 3.01 -4.50 -11.92
N GLN A 109 1.97 -4.24 -12.74
CA GLN A 109 1.38 -2.92 -12.90
C GLN A 109 0.09 -2.74 -12.09
N ALA A 110 -0.37 -3.77 -11.38
CA ALA A 110 -1.50 -3.69 -10.47
C ALA A 110 -1.19 -4.36 -9.13
N VAL A 111 -1.78 -3.84 -8.06
CA VAL A 111 -1.60 -4.38 -6.72
C VAL A 111 -2.90 -4.28 -5.91
N LEU A 112 -3.29 -5.38 -5.29
CA LEU A 112 -4.26 -5.38 -4.20
C LEU A 112 -3.47 -5.15 -2.90
N VAL A 113 -3.78 -4.05 -2.22
CA VAL A 113 -3.17 -3.71 -0.93
C VAL A 113 -4.19 -3.95 0.17
N GLY A 114 -3.82 -4.76 1.16
CA GLY A 114 -4.63 -5.02 2.35
C GLY A 114 -3.97 -4.41 3.59
N PHE A 115 -4.66 -3.49 4.25
CA PHE A 115 -4.26 -2.91 5.53
C PHE A 115 -4.99 -3.67 6.64
N LEU A 116 -4.27 -4.50 7.39
CA LEU A 116 -4.85 -5.43 8.35
C LEU A 116 -4.79 -4.88 9.77
N ARG A 117 -5.92 -4.97 10.50
CA ARG A 117 -6.04 -4.55 11.89
C ARG A 117 -6.25 -5.72 12.83
N GLN A 118 -5.79 -5.52 14.08
CA GLN A 118 -5.98 -6.46 15.18
C GLN A 118 -5.47 -7.87 14.84
N VAL A 119 -4.28 -7.93 14.26
CA VAL A 119 -3.52 -9.18 14.16
C VAL A 119 -3.05 -9.54 15.58
N PRO A 120 -3.55 -10.63 16.18
CA PRO A 120 -3.19 -10.94 17.55
C PRO A 120 -1.69 -11.18 17.70
N ALA A 121 -1.11 -10.70 18.79
CA ALA A 121 0.31 -10.89 19.08
C ALA A 121 0.67 -12.39 19.07
N GLY A 122 1.76 -12.74 18.42
CA GLY A 122 2.21 -14.12 18.24
C GLY A 122 1.53 -14.87 17.07
N HIS A 123 0.63 -14.22 16.32
CA HIS A 123 -0.03 -14.82 15.15
C HIS A 123 0.68 -14.49 13.81
N GLU A 124 1.82 -13.80 13.84
CA GLU A 124 2.57 -13.43 12.65
C GLU A 124 2.96 -14.64 11.78
N SER A 125 3.37 -15.74 12.41
CA SER A 125 3.71 -16.97 11.71
C SER A 125 2.48 -17.62 11.05
N ASN A 126 1.32 -17.57 11.72
CA ASN A 126 0.06 -18.07 11.18
C ASN A 126 -0.44 -17.23 10.02
N LEU A 127 -0.37 -15.91 10.15
CA LEU A 127 -0.73 -14.98 9.06
C LEU A 127 0.20 -15.20 7.85
N ARG A 128 1.51 -15.29 8.09
CA ARG A 128 2.51 -15.59 7.05
C ARG A 128 2.19 -16.90 6.33
N LYS A 129 1.91 -17.96 7.10
CA LYS A 129 1.55 -19.26 6.55
C LYS A 129 0.26 -19.19 5.72
N ALA A 130 -0.80 -18.62 6.24
CA ALA A 130 -2.09 -18.51 5.54
C ALA A 130 -1.96 -17.73 4.22
N LEU A 131 -1.19 -16.64 4.22
CA LEU A 131 -0.93 -15.85 3.01
C LEU A 131 -0.07 -16.62 2.00
N SER A 132 0.91 -17.42 2.47
CA SER A 132 1.71 -18.26 1.59
C SER A 132 0.87 -19.39 1.00
N ASP A 133 0.06 -20.08 1.81
CA ASP A 133 -0.85 -21.12 1.35
C ASP A 133 -1.87 -20.58 0.32
N PHE A 134 -2.33 -19.32 0.50
CA PHE A 134 -3.20 -18.66 -0.46
C PHE A 134 -2.49 -18.33 -1.78
N SER A 135 -1.19 -18.02 -1.74
CA SER A 135 -0.40 -17.74 -2.93
C SER A 135 -0.16 -18.98 -3.80
N ASP A 136 -0.18 -20.20 -3.23
CA ASP A 136 -0.09 -21.46 -3.97
C ASP A 136 -1.25 -21.62 -4.98
N TRP A 137 -2.33 -20.85 -4.82
CA TRP A 137 -3.44 -20.81 -5.78
C TRP A 137 -3.20 -19.86 -6.97
N ASN A 138 -1.98 -19.39 -7.12
CA ASN A 138 -1.62 -18.48 -8.21
C ASN A 138 -2.47 -17.19 -8.24
N PHE A 139 -2.81 -16.68 -7.03
CA PHE A 139 -3.63 -15.48 -6.89
C PHE A 139 -2.91 -14.23 -7.41
N GLY A 140 -1.63 -14.06 -7.06
CA GLY A 140 -0.76 -13.00 -7.57
C GLY A 140 0.62 -13.55 -7.93
N GLN A 141 1.39 -12.81 -8.71
CA GLN A 141 2.75 -13.20 -9.11
C GLN A 141 3.82 -12.86 -8.09
N ARG A 142 3.54 -11.96 -7.15
CA ARG A 142 4.39 -11.58 -6.03
C ARG A 142 3.53 -11.29 -4.81
N LEU A 143 4.02 -11.69 -3.65
CA LEU A 143 3.38 -11.41 -2.36
C LEU A 143 4.39 -10.77 -1.43
N VAL A 144 4.03 -9.63 -0.88
CA VAL A 144 4.83 -8.91 0.12
C VAL A 144 3.97 -8.69 1.36
N MET A 145 4.57 -8.87 2.53
CA MET A 145 3.98 -8.54 3.81
C MET A 145 4.87 -7.53 4.53
N ASN A 146 4.28 -6.42 4.92
CA ASN A 146 4.96 -5.34 5.62
C ASN A 146 4.43 -5.25 7.05
N TRP A 147 5.30 -5.44 8.04
CA TRP A 147 4.97 -5.28 9.46
C TRP A 147 5.06 -3.81 9.84
N VAL A 148 3.92 -3.24 10.24
CA VAL A 148 3.82 -1.84 10.62
C VAL A 148 4.57 -1.60 11.93
N GLN A 149 5.39 -0.56 11.97
CA GLN A 149 6.18 -0.19 13.14
C GLN A 149 5.35 0.63 14.14
N GLU A 150 5.79 0.71 15.38
CA GLU A 150 5.15 1.55 16.41
C GLU A 150 5.18 3.04 16.05
N GLY A 151 4.32 3.84 16.69
CA GLY A 151 4.31 5.30 16.52
C GLY A 151 3.60 5.79 15.27
N GLN A 152 2.62 5.03 14.78
CA GLN A 152 1.84 5.39 13.61
C GLN A 152 0.94 6.62 13.85
N PRO A 153 0.53 7.34 12.79
CA PRO A 153 -0.41 8.45 12.90
C PRO A 153 -1.76 8.01 13.50
N GLU A 154 -2.42 8.93 14.18
CA GLU A 154 -3.75 8.69 14.75
C GLU A 154 -4.75 8.22 13.68
N GLY A 155 -5.49 7.17 13.98
CA GLY A 155 -6.45 6.55 13.04
C GLY A 155 -5.86 5.48 12.11
N TYR A 156 -4.54 5.38 12.01
CA TYR A 156 -3.83 4.40 11.16
C TYR A 156 -3.28 3.20 11.95
N ASN A 157 -4.09 2.66 12.86
CA ASN A 157 -3.72 1.54 13.74
C ASN A 157 -3.81 0.20 12.98
N PHE A 158 -2.96 0.03 11.98
CA PHE A 158 -2.80 -1.22 11.25
C PHE A 158 -1.56 -1.96 11.75
N ASP A 159 -1.63 -3.29 11.81
CA ASP A 159 -0.53 -4.14 12.28
C ASP A 159 0.31 -4.66 11.13
N ALA A 160 -0.33 -4.92 9.98
CA ALA A 160 0.35 -5.39 8.78
C ALA A 160 -0.26 -4.80 7.50
N ILE A 161 0.57 -4.65 6.47
CA ILE A 161 0.15 -4.27 5.13
C ILE A 161 0.57 -5.40 4.19
N VAL A 162 -0.36 -5.94 3.42
CA VAL A 162 -0.11 -7.04 2.49
C VAL A 162 -0.30 -6.55 1.07
N GLU A 163 0.63 -6.90 0.18
CA GLU A 163 0.60 -6.52 -1.23
C GLU A 163 0.58 -7.78 -2.09
N TRP A 164 -0.52 -8.00 -2.83
CA TRP A 164 -0.61 -9.00 -3.89
C TRP A 164 -0.43 -8.31 -5.24
N TRP A 165 0.66 -8.63 -5.92
CA TRP A 165 1.03 -8.02 -7.19
C TRP A 165 0.54 -8.85 -8.39
N PHE A 166 0.02 -8.17 -9.40
CA PHE A 166 -0.52 -8.73 -10.63
C PHE A 166 0.17 -8.07 -11.84
N GLU A 167 0.22 -8.79 -12.95
CA GLU A 167 0.81 -8.27 -14.19
C GLU A 167 0.18 -6.92 -14.57
N ASP A 168 -1.15 -6.90 -14.61
CA ASP A 168 -1.95 -5.70 -14.90
C ASP A 168 -3.30 -5.70 -14.15
N THR A 169 -4.09 -4.67 -14.39
CA THR A 169 -5.41 -4.50 -13.79
C THR A 169 -6.41 -5.57 -14.27
N ASN A 170 -6.30 -6.06 -15.52
CA ASN A 170 -7.19 -7.09 -16.04
C ASN A 170 -6.97 -8.40 -15.30
N GLN A 171 -5.70 -8.79 -15.09
CA GLN A 171 -5.37 -9.97 -14.28
C GLN A 171 -5.86 -9.84 -12.83
N LEU A 172 -5.69 -8.67 -12.22
CA LEU A 172 -6.20 -8.41 -10.88
C LEU A 172 -7.72 -8.60 -10.83
N ILE A 173 -8.47 -8.02 -11.77
CA ILE A 173 -9.93 -8.15 -11.86
C ILE A 173 -10.33 -9.62 -12.10
N GLU A 174 -9.70 -10.28 -13.05
CA GLU A 174 -9.98 -11.68 -13.37
C GLU A 174 -9.78 -12.59 -12.16
N ARG A 175 -8.68 -12.40 -11.42
CA ARG A 175 -8.34 -13.21 -10.25
C ARG A 175 -9.22 -12.91 -9.04
N LEU A 176 -9.65 -11.66 -8.87
CA LEU A 176 -10.46 -11.24 -7.73
C LEU A 176 -11.98 -11.41 -7.95
N SER A 177 -12.46 -11.45 -9.20
CA SER A 177 -13.88 -11.55 -9.54
C SER A 177 -14.58 -12.85 -9.10
N PRO A 178 -13.93 -14.05 -9.11
CA PRO A 178 -14.61 -15.26 -8.69
C PRO A 178 -14.99 -15.22 -7.20
N THR A 179 -16.28 -15.37 -6.90
CA THR A 179 -16.79 -15.38 -5.52
C THR A 179 -16.07 -16.41 -4.64
N ALA A 180 -15.67 -17.54 -5.19
CA ALA A 180 -14.91 -18.56 -4.48
C ALA A 180 -13.57 -18.02 -3.97
N VAL A 181 -12.84 -17.27 -4.78
CA VAL A 181 -11.55 -16.66 -4.40
C VAL A 181 -11.74 -15.62 -3.30
N GLN A 182 -12.79 -14.80 -3.39
CA GLN A 182 -13.13 -13.81 -2.36
C GLN A 182 -13.45 -14.48 -1.03
N ILE A 183 -14.29 -15.52 -1.04
CA ILE A 183 -14.64 -16.30 0.15
C ILE A 183 -13.38 -16.94 0.76
N GLN A 184 -12.51 -17.48 -0.07
CA GLN A 184 -11.27 -18.11 0.38
C GLN A 184 -10.32 -17.10 1.03
N LEU A 185 -10.12 -15.92 0.41
CA LEU A 185 -9.30 -14.85 0.98
C LEU A 185 -9.89 -14.37 2.32
N GLN A 186 -11.19 -14.13 2.38
CA GLN A 186 -11.88 -13.77 3.61
C GLN A 186 -11.71 -14.83 4.68
N THR A 187 -11.92 -16.10 4.35
CA THR A 187 -11.79 -17.22 5.30
C THR A 187 -10.34 -17.35 5.79
N ALA A 188 -9.36 -17.16 4.92
CA ALA A 188 -7.95 -17.22 5.30
C ALA A 188 -7.57 -16.12 6.32
N LEU A 189 -8.17 -14.93 6.20
CA LEU A 189 -7.87 -13.79 7.04
C LEU A 189 -8.76 -13.65 8.28
N ASP A 190 -9.98 -14.21 8.28
CA ASP A 190 -11.02 -13.99 9.31
C ASP A 190 -10.58 -14.40 10.74
N ASN A 191 -9.75 -15.43 10.85
CA ASN A 191 -9.20 -15.87 12.13
C ASN A 191 -7.85 -15.22 12.50
N LEU A 192 -7.31 -14.34 11.64
CA LEU A 192 -5.97 -13.81 11.74
C LEU A 192 -5.93 -12.30 11.91
N CYS A 193 -7.02 -11.61 11.56
CA CYS A 193 -7.17 -10.18 11.74
C CYS A 193 -8.67 -9.82 11.84
N HIS A 194 -8.95 -8.58 12.26
CA HIS A 194 -10.32 -8.08 12.30
C HIS A 194 -10.71 -7.50 10.93
N LEU A 195 -11.28 -8.34 10.06
CA LEU A 195 -11.59 -7.99 8.66
C LEU A 195 -12.49 -6.75 8.52
N GLN A 196 -13.49 -6.59 9.39
CA GLN A 196 -14.43 -5.46 9.34
C GLN A 196 -13.78 -4.09 9.57
N SER A 197 -12.62 -4.06 10.23
CA SER A 197 -11.83 -2.84 10.42
C SER A 197 -10.58 -2.79 9.54
N SER A 198 -10.31 -3.84 8.79
CA SER A 198 -9.24 -3.89 7.78
C SER A 198 -9.71 -3.22 6.48
N VAL A 199 -8.77 -2.72 5.71
CA VAL A 199 -9.04 -1.95 4.47
C VAL A 199 -8.34 -2.63 3.31
N PHE A 200 -9.05 -2.83 2.20
CA PHE A 200 -8.47 -3.35 0.97
C PHE A 200 -8.59 -2.31 -0.14
N MET A 201 -7.53 -2.16 -0.94
CA MET A 201 -7.48 -1.26 -2.07
C MET A 201 -6.96 -1.99 -3.32
N ALA A 202 -7.80 -2.07 -4.34
CA ALA A 202 -7.36 -2.49 -5.67
C ALA A 202 -6.81 -1.28 -6.42
N THR A 203 -5.57 -1.35 -6.87
CA THR A 203 -4.86 -0.20 -7.42
C THR A 203 -4.07 -0.56 -8.68
N GLN A 204 -3.78 0.47 -9.48
CA GLN A 204 -2.89 0.42 -10.63
C GLN A 204 -1.69 1.33 -10.41
N VAL A 205 -0.49 0.86 -10.76
CA VAL A 205 0.73 1.68 -10.74
C VAL A 205 0.62 2.72 -11.87
N THR A 206 0.49 3.98 -11.49
CA THR A 206 0.38 5.11 -12.44
C THR A 206 1.67 5.91 -12.56
N HIS A 207 2.58 5.74 -11.61
CA HIS A 207 3.91 6.33 -11.65
C HIS A 207 4.89 5.47 -10.85
N GLN A 208 6.09 5.32 -11.40
CA GLN A 208 7.19 4.63 -10.73
C GLN A 208 8.50 5.35 -11.02
N ARG A 209 9.34 5.43 -10.01
CA ARG A 209 10.74 5.82 -10.12
C ARG A 209 11.62 4.96 -9.21
N PRO A 210 12.88 4.74 -9.59
CA PRO A 210 13.87 4.18 -8.67
C PRO A 210 14.06 5.14 -7.53
#